data_ab7c355d64869f3ea52206c4ec9b7011
#
_entry.id   ab7c355d64869f3ea52206c4ec9b7011
#
_cell.length_a   1.000
_cell.length_b   1.000
_cell.length_c   1.000
_cell.angle_alpha   90.00
_cell.angle_beta   90.00
_cell.angle_gamma   90.00
#
_symmetry.space_group_name_H-M   'P 1'
#
loop_
_entity.id
_entity.type
_entity.pdbx_description
1 polymer ?
#
loop_
_entity_poly.entity_id
_entity_poly.type
_entity_poly.pdbx_seq_one_letter_code
_entity_poly.pdbx_strand_id
1 'polypeptide(L)'
;LPAAYRDQPRKLHPRRYRTAAGLEIWVGRSDEANDFLTTRLARGKDLFFHLAGAPGSHVILRTGGRDDPPSEAILDACELAVHFSKQKNAGSAEVHVVPIKNVKKPKGAKPGLVYVTGGRSLHLRRESARLERILAARIEDPGADA
;
A
#
# COMPACT_ATOMS: atom_id res chain seq x y z
N LEU A 1 7.09 14.61 5.13
CA LEU A 1 5.98 13.79 5.55
C LEU A 1 4.79 14.66 5.94
N PRO A 2 3.54 14.22 5.65
CA PRO A 2 2.36 14.98 6.06
C PRO A 2 2.31 15.20 7.56
N ALA A 3 1.77 16.33 8.00
CA ALA A 3 1.60 16.60 9.44
C ALA A 3 0.76 15.51 10.11
N ALA A 4 -0.29 15.02 9.41
CA ALA A 4 -1.11 13.93 9.94
C ALA A 4 -0.29 12.68 10.27
N TYR A 5 0.74 12.39 9.47
CA TYR A 5 1.65 11.28 9.74
C TYR A 5 2.46 11.54 11.02
N ARG A 6 3.09 12.73 11.11
CA ARG A 6 3.98 13.04 12.23
C ARG A 6 3.29 13.09 13.57
N ASP A 7 2.02 13.53 13.58
CA ASP A 7 1.29 13.78 14.81
C ASP A 7 0.61 12.52 15.39
N GLN A 8 0.71 11.38 14.70
CA GLN A 8 0.08 10.14 15.12
C GLN A 8 1.06 9.21 15.83
N PRO A 9 0.55 8.33 16.72
CA PRO A 9 1.40 7.31 17.34
C PRO A 9 2.08 6.43 16.30
N ARG A 10 3.27 5.95 16.63
CA ARG A 10 4.04 5.08 15.74
C ARG A 10 3.28 3.86 15.29
N LYS A 11 2.41 3.31 16.11
CA LYS A 11 1.61 2.12 15.74
C LYS A 11 0.75 2.35 14.49
N LEU A 12 0.43 3.61 14.18
CA LEU A 12 -0.34 3.96 12.98
C LEU A 12 0.55 4.30 11.79
N HIS A 13 1.86 4.42 11.99
CA HIS A 13 2.77 4.73 10.90
C HIS A 13 2.92 3.52 9.98
N PRO A 14 2.79 3.69 8.65
CA PRO A 14 2.97 2.58 7.72
C PRO A 14 4.44 2.17 7.61
N ARG A 15 4.65 0.94 7.15
CA ARG A 15 5.95 0.54 6.62
C ARG A 15 6.13 1.26 5.29
N ARG A 16 7.30 1.83 5.07
CA ARG A 16 7.59 2.61 3.88
C ARG A 16 8.73 2.00 3.09
N TYR A 17 8.57 1.97 1.76
CA TYR A 17 9.56 1.40 0.85
C TYR A 17 9.76 2.37 -0.31
N ARG A 18 10.99 2.41 -0.86
CA ARG A 18 11.30 3.30 -1.98
C ARG A 18 11.52 2.49 -3.25
N THR A 19 10.81 2.82 -4.31
CA THR A 19 10.99 2.17 -5.61
C THR A 19 12.26 2.66 -6.29
N ALA A 20 12.70 1.94 -7.34
CA ALA A 20 13.87 2.34 -8.11
C ALA A 20 13.73 3.74 -8.71
N ALA A 21 12.52 4.15 -9.08
CA ALA A 21 12.25 5.48 -9.61
C ALA A 21 12.08 6.55 -8.55
N GLY A 22 12.24 6.21 -7.26
CA GLY A 22 12.19 7.18 -6.17
C GLY A 22 10.81 7.42 -5.56
N LEU A 23 9.79 6.69 -6.00
CA LEU A 23 8.47 6.78 -5.39
C LEU A 23 8.41 5.96 -4.12
N GLU A 24 7.50 6.32 -3.21
CA GLU A 24 7.31 5.57 -1.98
C GLU A 24 6.07 4.70 -2.05
N ILE A 25 6.18 3.49 -1.48
CA ILE A 25 5.06 2.58 -1.26
C ILE A 25 4.88 2.46 0.24
N TRP A 26 3.66 2.66 0.71
CA TRP A 26 3.31 2.61 2.13
C TRP A 26 2.38 1.45 2.40
N VAL A 27 2.67 0.66 3.45
CA VAL A 27 1.94 -0.57 3.79
C VAL A 27 1.43 -0.46 5.23
N GLY A 28 0.14 -0.63 5.42
CA GLY A 28 -0.48 -0.59 6.75
C GLY A 28 -0.12 -1.83 7.58
N ARG A 29 0.01 -1.66 8.89
CA ARG A 29 0.47 -2.73 9.81
C ARG A 29 -0.66 -3.43 10.56
N SER A 30 -1.86 -2.88 10.53
CA SER A 30 -3.02 -3.37 11.27
C SER A 30 -4.28 -2.79 10.66
N ASP A 31 -5.44 -3.26 11.10
CA ASP A 31 -6.71 -2.71 10.61
C ASP A 31 -6.79 -1.21 10.87
N GLU A 32 -6.41 -0.76 12.06
CA GLU A 32 -6.41 0.67 12.40
C GLU A 32 -5.42 1.45 11.54
N ALA A 33 -4.21 0.92 11.36
CA ALA A 33 -3.19 1.56 10.54
C ALA A 33 -3.57 1.56 9.07
N ASN A 34 -4.20 0.48 8.56
CA ASN A 34 -4.76 0.43 7.21
C ASN A 34 -5.79 1.53 7.00
N ASP A 35 -6.69 1.68 7.96
CA ASP A 35 -7.73 2.69 7.90
C ASP A 35 -7.13 4.10 7.84
N PHE A 36 -6.20 4.38 8.73
CA PHE A 36 -5.52 5.67 8.80
C PHE A 36 -4.75 5.96 7.49
N LEU A 37 -4.00 4.99 7.00
CA LEU A 37 -3.25 5.12 5.76
C LEU A 37 -4.15 5.48 4.59
N THR A 38 -5.23 4.74 4.42
CA THR A 38 -6.09 4.85 3.24
C THR A 38 -7.02 6.07 3.31
N THR A 39 -7.52 6.41 4.51
CA THR A 39 -8.50 7.49 4.66
C THR A 39 -7.90 8.84 5.02
N ARG A 40 -6.69 8.87 5.58
CA ARG A 40 -6.09 10.11 6.08
C ARG A 40 -4.77 10.48 5.43
N LEU A 41 -3.94 9.53 5.04
CA LEU A 41 -2.62 9.79 4.47
C LEU A 41 -2.62 9.78 2.96
N ALA A 42 -3.24 8.79 2.33
CA ALA A 42 -3.31 8.69 0.89
C ALA A 42 -4.18 9.81 0.31
N ARG A 43 -3.76 10.37 -0.83
CA ARG A 43 -4.47 11.51 -1.42
C ARG A 43 -4.06 11.71 -2.88
N GLY A 44 -4.81 12.61 -3.54
CA GLY A 44 -4.47 13.02 -4.91
C GLY A 44 -4.57 11.86 -5.89
N LYS A 45 -3.47 11.59 -6.58
CA LYS A 45 -3.38 10.53 -7.59
C LYS A 45 -2.77 9.25 -7.07
N ASP A 46 -2.68 9.09 -5.74
CA ASP A 46 -2.18 7.87 -5.15
C ASP A 46 -3.02 6.66 -5.59
N LEU A 47 -2.38 5.50 -5.63
CA LEU A 47 -3.04 4.25 -5.99
C LEU A 47 -3.13 3.34 -4.76
N PHE A 48 -4.29 2.72 -4.61
CA PHE A 48 -4.59 1.75 -3.57
C PHE A 48 -4.47 0.33 -4.15
N PHE A 49 -3.78 -0.54 -3.43
CA PHE A 49 -3.59 -1.95 -3.81
C PHE A 49 -4.09 -2.83 -2.68
N HIS A 50 -4.84 -3.85 -3.05
CA HIS A 50 -5.32 -4.85 -2.09
C HIS A 50 -5.47 -6.18 -2.80
N LEU A 51 -5.16 -7.27 -2.10
CA LEU A 51 -5.34 -8.59 -2.64
C LEU A 51 -6.82 -8.84 -2.92
N ALA A 52 -7.15 -9.33 -4.11
CA ALA A 52 -8.53 -9.59 -4.48
C ALA A 52 -9.06 -10.80 -3.70
N GLY A 53 -10.19 -10.62 -3.01
CA GLY A 53 -10.90 -11.69 -2.35
C GLY A 53 -10.23 -12.32 -1.14
N ALA A 54 -9.21 -11.72 -0.57
CA ALA A 54 -8.53 -12.26 0.59
C ALA A 54 -8.07 -11.14 1.53
N PRO A 55 -7.95 -11.41 2.84
CA PRO A 55 -7.44 -10.42 3.78
C PRO A 55 -5.97 -10.09 3.53
N GLY A 56 -5.61 -8.83 3.73
CA GLY A 56 -4.25 -8.37 3.59
C GLY A 56 -4.13 -6.91 3.98
N SER A 57 -2.90 -6.42 4.02
CA SER A 57 -2.62 -5.02 4.30
C SER A 57 -3.09 -4.13 3.16
N HIS A 58 -3.51 -2.91 3.50
CA HIS A 58 -3.66 -1.85 2.50
C HIS A 58 -2.28 -1.40 2.05
N VAL A 59 -2.12 -1.22 0.74
CA VAL A 59 -0.86 -0.77 0.16
C VAL A 59 -1.16 0.47 -0.68
N ILE A 60 -0.38 1.52 -0.49
CA ILE A 60 -0.54 2.79 -1.21
C ILE A 60 0.75 3.10 -1.96
N LEU A 61 0.64 3.29 -3.27
CA LEU A 61 1.74 3.87 -4.05
C LEU A 61 1.54 5.38 -4.08
N ARG A 62 2.51 6.11 -3.50
CA ARG A 62 2.50 7.57 -3.49
C ARG A 62 3.05 8.05 -4.83
N THR A 63 2.19 8.65 -5.64
CA THR A 63 2.57 8.99 -7.01
C THR A 63 3.16 10.38 -7.16
N GLY A 64 3.03 11.23 -6.15
CA GLY A 64 3.49 12.62 -6.25
C GLY A 64 2.73 13.42 -7.31
N GLY A 65 1.51 13.03 -7.61
CA GLY A 65 0.69 13.70 -8.61
C GLY A 65 0.85 13.17 -10.04
N ARG A 66 1.68 12.14 -10.24
CA ARG A 66 1.86 11.55 -11.59
C ARG A 66 0.64 10.74 -11.99
N ASP A 67 0.25 10.88 -13.26
CA ASP A 67 -0.86 10.11 -13.84
C ASP A 67 -0.45 8.68 -14.19
N ASP A 68 0.81 8.50 -14.56
CA ASP A 68 1.33 7.24 -15.09
C ASP A 68 2.62 6.86 -14.37
N PRO A 69 2.54 6.38 -13.13
CA PRO A 69 3.75 5.93 -12.43
C PRO A 69 4.40 4.78 -13.20
N PRO A 70 5.72 4.57 -13.06
CA PRO A 70 6.40 3.48 -13.75
C PRO A 70 5.75 2.12 -13.45
N SER A 71 5.65 1.27 -14.48
CA SER A 71 5.04 -0.06 -14.30
C SER A 71 5.78 -0.88 -13.25
N GLU A 72 7.10 -0.74 -13.11
CA GLU A 72 7.83 -1.45 -12.06
C GLU A 72 7.41 -1.04 -10.65
N ALA A 73 7.04 0.24 -10.44
CA ALA A 73 6.53 0.69 -9.15
C ALA A 73 5.19 0.04 -8.84
N ILE A 74 4.33 -0.11 -9.85
CA ILE A 74 3.05 -0.81 -9.71
C ILE A 74 3.30 -2.28 -9.37
N LEU A 75 4.23 -2.94 -10.04
CA LEU A 75 4.56 -4.33 -9.74
C LEU A 75 5.16 -4.49 -8.35
N ASP A 76 6.00 -3.57 -7.91
CA ASP A 76 6.54 -3.58 -6.55
C ASP A 76 5.43 -3.46 -5.50
N ALA A 77 4.46 -2.58 -5.73
CA ALA A 77 3.32 -2.43 -4.84
C ALA A 77 2.47 -3.70 -4.80
N CYS A 78 2.25 -4.34 -5.94
CA CYS A 78 1.55 -5.63 -6.00
C CYS A 78 2.32 -6.71 -5.23
N GLU A 79 3.64 -6.77 -5.37
CA GLU A 79 4.47 -7.74 -4.64
C GLU A 79 4.30 -7.57 -3.13
N LEU A 80 4.31 -6.34 -2.65
CA LEU A 80 4.12 -6.05 -1.22
C LEU A 80 2.69 -6.39 -0.77
N ALA A 81 1.68 -6.14 -1.60
CA ALA A 81 0.30 -6.50 -1.27
C ALA A 81 0.14 -8.00 -1.05
N VAL A 82 0.78 -8.82 -1.87
CA VAL A 82 0.74 -10.28 -1.71
C VAL A 82 1.58 -10.72 -0.52
N HIS A 83 2.77 -10.15 -0.35
CA HIS A 83 3.68 -10.49 0.75
C HIS A 83 3.03 -10.24 2.12
N PHE A 84 2.30 -9.14 2.28
CA PHE A 84 1.62 -8.79 3.52
C PHE A 84 0.16 -9.25 3.52
N SER A 85 -0.09 -10.44 2.99
CA SER A 85 -1.41 -11.04 2.94
C SER A 85 -1.37 -12.50 3.37
N LYS A 86 -2.54 -13.11 3.44
CA LYS A 86 -2.66 -14.53 3.72
C LYS A 86 -2.19 -15.42 2.57
N GLN A 87 -1.91 -14.84 1.40
CA GLN A 87 -1.43 -15.57 0.22
C GLN A 87 0.06 -15.34 -0.05
N LYS A 88 0.82 -14.94 0.96
CA LYS A 88 2.24 -14.57 0.79
C LYS A 88 3.12 -15.66 0.16
N ASN A 89 2.71 -16.92 0.26
CA ASN A 89 3.48 -18.05 -0.30
C ASN A 89 2.98 -18.49 -1.69
N ALA A 90 1.95 -17.83 -2.23
CA ALA A 90 1.45 -18.17 -3.55
C ALA A 90 2.42 -17.70 -4.64
N GLY A 91 2.50 -18.47 -5.74
CA GLY A 91 3.35 -18.11 -6.89
C GLY A 91 2.73 -17.05 -7.78
N SER A 92 1.43 -16.84 -7.68
CA SER A 92 0.71 -15.76 -8.37
C SER A 92 -0.50 -15.36 -7.57
N ALA A 93 -1.01 -14.16 -7.80
CA ALA A 93 -2.21 -13.67 -7.14
C ALA A 93 -2.84 -12.53 -7.94
N GLU A 94 -4.14 -12.34 -7.74
CA GLU A 94 -4.86 -11.20 -8.29
C GLU A 94 -4.79 -10.05 -7.31
N VAL A 95 -4.35 -8.88 -7.77
CA VAL A 95 -4.27 -7.67 -6.96
C VAL A 95 -5.19 -6.62 -7.56
N HIS A 96 -6.04 -6.05 -6.74
CA HIS A 96 -6.92 -4.97 -7.17
C HIS A 96 -6.19 -3.64 -7.03
N VAL A 97 -6.15 -2.86 -8.10
CA VAL A 97 -5.46 -1.56 -8.18
C VAL A 97 -6.50 -0.48 -8.45
N VAL A 98 -6.64 0.46 -7.51
CA VAL A 98 -7.73 1.44 -7.55
C VAL A 98 -7.18 2.84 -7.29
N PRO A 99 -7.56 3.85 -8.09
CA PRO A 99 -7.25 5.24 -7.72
C PRO A 99 -7.83 5.57 -6.35
N ILE A 100 -7.06 6.25 -5.51
CA ILE A 100 -7.51 6.54 -4.14
C ILE A 100 -8.83 7.30 -4.09
N LYS A 101 -9.13 8.11 -5.08
CA LYS A 101 -10.41 8.85 -5.15
C LYS A 101 -11.62 7.92 -5.21
N ASN A 102 -11.42 6.67 -5.63
CA ASN A 102 -12.49 5.67 -5.74
C ASN A 102 -12.59 4.76 -4.52
N VAL A 103 -11.83 5.05 -3.47
CA VAL A 103 -11.87 4.28 -2.21
C VAL A 103 -12.65 5.10 -1.19
N LYS A 104 -13.71 4.49 -0.64
CA LYS A 104 -14.63 5.18 0.27
C LYS A 104 -14.75 4.43 1.58
N LYS A 105 -14.79 5.19 2.68
CA LYS A 105 -15.03 4.66 4.01
C LYS A 105 -16.50 4.87 4.37
N PRO A 106 -17.33 3.80 4.46
CA PRO A 106 -18.71 3.96 4.90
C PRO A 106 -18.75 4.48 6.33
N LYS A 107 -19.71 5.36 6.61
CA LYS A 107 -19.92 5.87 7.97
C LYS A 107 -20.20 4.72 8.92
N GLY A 108 -19.46 4.69 10.04
CA GLY A 108 -19.63 3.65 11.05
C GLY A 108 -19.00 2.31 10.72
N ALA A 109 -18.32 2.16 9.58
CA ALA A 109 -17.65 0.93 9.25
C ALA A 109 -16.43 0.72 10.16
N LYS A 110 -16.14 -0.55 10.45
CA LYS A 110 -15.00 -0.91 11.29
C LYS A 110 -13.67 -0.48 10.65
N PRO A 111 -12.61 -0.31 11.45
CA PRO A 111 -11.30 0.07 10.92
C PRO A 111 -10.82 -0.90 9.84
N GLY A 112 -10.30 -0.35 8.75
CA GLY A 112 -9.78 -1.12 7.63
C GLY A 112 -10.81 -1.53 6.59
N LEU A 113 -12.11 -1.41 6.89
CA LEU A 113 -13.15 -1.73 5.93
C LEU A 113 -13.40 -0.53 5.03
N VAL A 114 -13.15 -0.71 3.72
CA VAL A 114 -13.40 0.30 2.70
C VAL A 114 -14.14 -0.32 1.52
N TYR A 115 -14.84 0.52 0.78
CA TYR A 115 -15.46 0.13 -0.48
C TYR A 115 -14.72 0.80 -1.63
N VAL A 116 -14.54 0.05 -2.70
CA VAL A 116 -13.84 0.52 -3.89
C VAL A 116 -14.78 0.45 -5.09
N THR A 117 -14.61 1.37 -6.03
CA THR A 117 -15.33 1.36 -7.31
C THR A 117 -14.31 1.48 -8.43
N GLY A 118 -14.58 0.79 -9.54
CA GLY A 118 -13.67 0.84 -10.68
C GLY A 118 -12.33 0.21 -10.38
N GLY A 119 -11.28 0.77 -10.97
CA GLY A 119 -9.96 0.18 -10.88
C GLY A 119 -9.80 -1.01 -11.80
N ARG A 120 -8.77 -1.79 -11.57
CA ARG A 120 -8.48 -2.97 -12.39
C ARG A 120 -7.91 -4.08 -11.51
N SER A 121 -8.10 -5.32 -11.95
CA SER A 121 -7.39 -6.47 -11.40
C SER A 121 -6.12 -6.69 -12.19
N LEU A 122 -5.04 -6.90 -11.49
CA LEU A 122 -3.75 -7.21 -12.08
C LEU A 122 -3.33 -8.59 -11.62
N HIS A 123 -3.09 -9.50 -12.59
CA HIS A 123 -2.57 -10.82 -12.27
C HIS A 123 -1.06 -10.71 -12.06
N LEU A 124 -0.62 -10.88 -10.82
CA LEU A 124 0.79 -10.79 -10.48
C LEU A 124 1.42 -12.17 -10.51
N ARG A 125 2.45 -12.34 -11.34
CA ARG A 125 3.36 -13.48 -11.23
C ARG A 125 4.45 -13.07 -10.25
N ARG A 126 4.59 -13.85 -9.15
CA ARG A 126 5.55 -13.53 -8.09
C ARG A 126 6.98 -13.71 -8.58
N GLU A 127 7.83 -12.77 -8.21
CA GLU A 127 9.26 -12.84 -8.51
C GLU A 127 10.07 -12.56 -7.25
N SER A 128 10.85 -13.55 -6.82
CA SER A 128 11.67 -13.45 -5.61
C SER A 128 12.63 -12.26 -5.64
N ALA A 129 13.26 -12.02 -6.77
CA ALA A 129 14.20 -10.90 -6.93
C ALA A 129 13.52 -9.54 -6.75
N ARG A 130 12.30 -9.39 -7.28
CA ARG A 130 11.52 -8.16 -7.10
C ARG A 130 11.17 -7.97 -5.62
N LEU A 131 10.70 -9.01 -4.97
CA LEU A 131 10.34 -8.94 -3.55
C LEU A 131 11.56 -8.60 -2.69
N GLU A 132 12.67 -9.29 -2.91
CA GLU A 132 13.90 -9.04 -2.14
C GLU A 132 14.38 -7.60 -2.32
N ARG A 133 14.35 -7.09 -3.55
CA ARG A 133 14.80 -5.73 -3.84
C ARG A 133 13.93 -4.70 -3.12
N ILE A 134 12.59 -4.82 -3.20
CA ILE A 134 11.73 -3.82 -2.59
C ILE A 134 11.77 -3.92 -1.06
N LEU A 135 11.84 -5.11 -0.49
CA LEU A 135 11.97 -5.26 0.97
C LEU A 135 13.27 -4.64 1.48
N ALA A 136 14.37 -4.76 0.71
CA ALA A 136 15.66 -4.16 1.08
C ALA A 136 15.64 -2.63 0.96
N ALA A 137 14.69 -2.07 0.24
CA ALA A 137 14.55 -0.62 0.05
C ALA A 137 13.64 0.03 1.11
N ARG A 138 13.48 -0.61 2.26
CA ARG A 138 12.69 -0.07 3.35
C ARG A 138 13.28 1.23 3.86
N ILE A 139 12.41 2.22 4.08
CA ILE A 139 12.76 3.51 4.65
C ILE A 139 12.51 3.44 6.15
N GLU A 140 13.57 3.66 6.95
CA GLU A 140 13.44 3.69 8.39
C GLU A 140 12.97 5.07 8.86
N ASP A 141 12.03 5.08 9.80
CA ASP A 141 11.58 6.32 10.40
C ASP A 141 12.62 6.82 11.40
N PRO A 142 12.87 8.15 11.46
CA PRO A 142 13.78 8.70 12.46
C PRO A 142 13.32 8.29 13.86
N GLY A 143 14.25 7.76 14.66
CA GLY A 143 13.96 7.34 16.03
C GLY A 143 13.20 6.02 16.12
N ALA A 144 13.09 5.25 15.04
CA ALA A 144 12.39 3.96 15.06
C ALA A 144 13.03 2.96 16.02
N ASP A 145 14.34 3.08 16.26
CA ASP A 145 15.11 2.19 17.13
C ASP A 145 15.34 2.78 18.54
N ALA A 146 14.72 3.91 18.81
CA ALA A 146 14.86 4.56 20.10
C ALA A 146 13.96 3.94 21.17
#